data_35cb450e610ab1afb1f896015d9207e9
#
_entry.id   35cb450e610ab1afb1f896015d9207e9
#
_cell.length_a   1.000
_cell.length_b   1.000
_cell.length_c   1.000
_cell.angle_alpha   90.00
_cell.angle_beta   90.00
_cell.angle_gamma   90.00
#
_symmetry.space_group_name_H-M   'P 1'
#
loop_
_entity.id
_entity.type
_entity.pdbx_description
1 polymer ?
#
loop_
_entity_poly.entity_id
_entity_poly.type
_entity_poly.pdbx_seq_one_letter_code
_entity_poly.pdbx_strand_id
1 'polypeptide(L)'
;MLGKLGLVVRFLPGASSLVKMAVKLSLFYAAVCTAVVSAFVEELDDSFKDTRMGDTWIVDFYAPWCGHCKKLEPVWHEVGAEMRSSGSPVRVGKIDATAYSSVASELGVRGYPTIKLLKGDLAYNYRGPRTKDDIIEFANRVAGPVVRSLPSQQMFEHVQKRHDVLFLYVGGESPLKEKYIEVASELIVYTYFFSALEEVLPKHVTLQELPAVLVFKDGTYFVYDEYEDGDLSSWINKERFQGYLHIDGFTLYELEDTGKLVGIAVIDDKNPSEESIRLKSLIQTVAKDYREHFNRDFQFGHMDGNDYINSLIMDEVTMPTIIVLNTSNQQYFLPSQPIEHIEDLVRFINEVLDGTAEAQGGDGILQRIKRVIYDVKSTVVSVFKSSPLLGCFLFGLPLGVISIMCYGICTADSDDGSEEAELFKIEGRDQELTDEGSEDELEDGNDEQQPESGAEHSDEEHEEKTSTEKKID
;
A
#
# COMPACT_ATOMS: atom_id res chain seq x y z
N MET A 1 9.92 -19.10 -18.06
CA MET A 1 10.36 -19.94 -19.19
C MET A 1 11.51 -19.24 -19.90
N LEU A 2 12.69 -19.28 -19.33
CA LEU A 2 13.91 -18.91 -20.03
C LEU A 2 14.33 -20.13 -20.83
N GLY A 3 13.80 -20.21 -22.05
CA GLY A 3 14.25 -21.15 -23.03
C GLY A 3 15.71 -20.87 -23.31
N LYS A 4 16.52 -21.94 -23.23
CA LYS A 4 17.88 -22.00 -23.67
C LYS A 4 18.03 -21.29 -25.02
N LEU A 5 18.44 -20.03 -25.02
CA LEU A 5 19.05 -19.39 -26.17
C LEU A 5 20.46 -19.95 -26.27
N GLY A 6 20.55 -21.20 -26.71
CA GLY A 6 21.77 -21.73 -27.25
C GLY A 6 22.08 -20.94 -28.52
N LEU A 7 22.86 -19.90 -28.38
CA LEU A 7 23.46 -19.19 -29.53
C LEU A 7 24.36 -20.17 -30.25
N VAL A 8 23.76 -20.98 -31.15
CA VAL A 8 24.52 -21.77 -32.12
C VAL A 8 25.10 -20.79 -33.11
N VAL A 9 26.23 -20.21 -32.75
CA VAL A 9 27.08 -19.49 -33.72
C VAL A 9 27.64 -20.54 -34.66
N ARG A 10 26.91 -20.80 -35.78
CA ARG A 10 27.46 -21.53 -36.93
C ARG A 10 28.57 -20.65 -37.50
N PHE A 11 29.79 -20.97 -37.16
CA PHE A 11 30.94 -20.40 -37.82
C PHE A 11 30.92 -20.83 -39.31
N LEU A 12 30.69 -19.86 -40.17
CA LEU A 12 30.88 -20.05 -41.62
C LEU A 12 32.31 -20.52 -41.86
N PRO A 13 32.51 -21.58 -42.64
CA PRO A 13 33.87 -22.04 -43.02
C PRO A 13 34.48 -20.95 -43.88
N GLY A 14 35.47 -20.23 -43.38
CA GLY A 14 36.14 -19.13 -44.06
C GLY A 14 36.40 -17.87 -43.22
N ALA A 15 35.87 -17.77 -42.00
CA ALA A 15 36.17 -16.62 -41.13
C ALA A 15 37.65 -16.63 -40.71
N SER A 16 38.36 -15.52 -41.01
CA SER A 16 39.79 -15.37 -40.66
C SER A 16 39.99 -15.51 -39.14
N SER A 17 41.17 -16.00 -38.73
CA SER A 17 41.51 -16.15 -37.29
C SER A 17 41.28 -14.88 -36.48
N LEU A 18 41.43 -13.71 -37.10
CA LEU A 18 41.19 -12.39 -36.52
C LEU A 18 39.71 -12.16 -36.13
N VAL A 19 38.73 -12.59 -36.96
CA VAL A 19 37.30 -12.46 -36.67
C VAL A 19 36.90 -13.36 -35.49
N LYS A 20 37.45 -14.60 -35.45
CA LYS A 20 37.21 -15.51 -34.32
C LYS A 20 37.78 -14.98 -33.02
N MET A 21 38.94 -14.33 -33.08
CA MET A 21 39.57 -13.69 -31.91
C MET A 21 38.79 -12.45 -31.45
N ALA A 22 38.34 -11.61 -32.38
CA ALA A 22 37.51 -10.44 -32.05
C ALA A 22 36.16 -10.83 -31.41
N VAL A 23 35.49 -11.89 -31.91
CA VAL A 23 34.24 -12.40 -31.31
C VAL A 23 34.50 -12.97 -29.92
N LYS A 24 35.57 -13.71 -29.70
CA LYS A 24 35.95 -14.23 -28.38
C LYS A 24 36.26 -13.07 -27.39
N LEU A 25 37.00 -12.06 -27.86
CA LEU A 25 37.32 -10.88 -27.05
C LEU A 25 36.08 -10.07 -26.69
N SER A 26 35.16 -9.89 -27.65
CA SER A 26 33.87 -9.22 -27.43
C SER A 26 32.99 -9.97 -26.43
N LEU A 27 32.90 -11.30 -26.54
CA LEU A 27 32.17 -12.16 -25.60
C LEU A 27 32.80 -12.14 -24.19
N PHE A 28 34.14 -12.16 -24.13
CA PHE A 28 34.89 -12.05 -22.88
C PHE A 28 34.67 -10.66 -22.24
N TYR A 29 34.73 -9.59 -23.02
CA TYR A 29 34.45 -8.22 -22.54
C TYR A 29 33.01 -8.06 -22.06
N ALA A 30 32.04 -8.60 -22.78
CA ALA A 30 30.65 -8.63 -22.37
C ALA A 30 30.46 -9.42 -21.06
N ALA A 31 31.11 -10.56 -20.89
CA ALA A 31 31.06 -11.37 -19.68
C ALA A 31 31.76 -10.68 -18.49
N VAL A 32 32.87 -9.97 -18.73
CA VAL A 32 33.54 -9.16 -17.69
C VAL A 32 32.69 -7.95 -17.30
N CYS A 33 32.07 -7.26 -18.27
CA CYS A 33 31.15 -6.14 -17.97
C CYS A 33 29.94 -6.59 -17.16
N THR A 34 29.35 -7.76 -17.47
CA THR A 34 28.22 -8.30 -16.69
C THR A 34 28.66 -8.73 -15.29
N ALA A 35 29.84 -9.29 -15.12
CA ALA A 35 30.38 -9.66 -13.81
C ALA A 35 30.72 -8.44 -12.94
N VAL A 36 31.16 -7.33 -13.55
CA VAL A 36 31.44 -6.07 -12.81
C VAL A 36 30.15 -5.39 -12.37
N VAL A 37 29.08 -5.46 -13.16
CA VAL A 37 27.77 -4.91 -12.78
C VAL A 37 27.17 -5.69 -11.60
N SER A 38 27.41 -6.99 -11.49
CA SER A 38 26.95 -7.81 -10.35
C SER A 38 27.70 -7.51 -9.04
N ALA A 39 28.84 -6.81 -9.07
CA ALA A 39 29.69 -6.57 -7.90
C ALA A 39 29.20 -5.42 -6.99
N PHE A 40 28.18 -4.68 -7.39
CA PHE A 40 27.69 -3.51 -6.61
C PHE A 40 26.50 -3.82 -5.69
N VAL A 41 25.88 -5.00 -5.86
CA VAL A 41 24.80 -5.51 -5.00
C VAL A 41 25.30 -6.81 -4.37
N GLU A 42 25.30 -6.87 -3.04
CA GLU A 42 25.78 -8.05 -2.31
C GLU A 42 24.65 -9.06 -2.14
N GLU A 43 24.91 -10.33 -2.46
CA GLU A 43 24.02 -11.42 -2.08
C GLU A 43 24.24 -11.74 -0.60
N LEU A 44 23.15 -11.68 0.18
CA LEU A 44 23.17 -11.85 1.63
C LEU A 44 22.60 -13.22 2.01
N ASP A 45 23.09 -13.75 3.11
CA ASP A 45 22.69 -15.04 3.69
C ASP A 45 22.34 -14.96 5.17
N ASP A 46 22.22 -16.09 5.87
CA ASP A 46 21.90 -16.16 7.30
C ASP A 46 22.91 -15.42 8.20
N SER A 47 24.18 -15.30 7.78
CA SER A 47 25.22 -14.60 8.55
C SER A 47 25.00 -13.09 8.60
N PHE A 48 24.14 -12.57 7.73
CA PHE A 48 23.81 -11.15 7.68
C PHE A 48 23.24 -10.62 8.99
N LYS A 49 22.52 -11.43 9.75
CA LYS A 49 22.00 -11.07 11.08
C LYS A 49 23.11 -10.54 11.98
N ASP A 50 24.23 -11.26 12.02
CA ASP A 50 25.34 -11.02 12.93
C ASP A 50 26.31 -9.95 12.39
N THR A 51 26.40 -9.83 11.05
CA THR A 51 27.40 -8.99 10.39
C THR A 51 26.91 -7.58 10.07
N ARG A 52 25.60 -7.32 10.05
CA ARG A 52 25.00 -6.05 9.60
C ARG A 52 25.20 -4.87 10.55
N MET A 53 25.47 -5.10 11.83
CA MET A 53 25.40 -4.07 12.89
C MET A 53 26.39 -2.92 12.75
N GLY A 54 27.50 -3.13 12.05
CA GLY A 54 28.55 -2.11 11.86
C GLY A 54 28.31 -1.15 10.69
N ASP A 55 27.41 -1.47 9.79
CA ASP A 55 27.19 -0.77 8.52
C ASP A 55 25.72 -0.36 8.37
N THR A 56 25.48 0.64 7.50
CA THR A 56 24.13 0.98 7.05
C THR A 56 23.86 0.26 5.74
N TRP A 57 22.76 -0.50 5.71
CA TRP A 57 22.38 -1.32 4.57
C TRP A 57 21.03 -0.91 3.99
N ILE A 58 20.92 -0.90 2.67
CA ILE A 58 19.63 -0.99 2.00
C ILE A 58 19.51 -2.36 1.35
N VAL A 59 18.44 -3.11 1.67
CA VAL A 59 18.29 -4.52 1.34
C VAL A 59 16.96 -4.77 0.63
N ASP A 60 17.02 -5.46 -0.51
CA ASP A 60 15.86 -6.03 -1.19
C ASP A 60 15.63 -7.47 -0.71
N PHE A 61 14.51 -7.69 -0.04
CA PHE A 61 14.01 -9.02 0.34
C PHE A 61 13.14 -9.55 -0.78
N TYR A 62 13.67 -10.51 -1.54
CA TYR A 62 13.01 -11.03 -2.74
C TYR A 62 12.65 -12.51 -2.65
N ALA A 63 11.86 -12.98 -3.62
CA ALA A 63 11.64 -14.39 -3.88
C ALA A 63 11.94 -14.71 -5.36
N PRO A 64 12.63 -15.82 -5.68
CA PRO A 64 13.03 -16.14 -7.06
C PRO A 64 11.88 -16.31 -8.05
N TRP A 65 10.72 -16.73 -7.55
CA TRP A 65 9.50 -16.93 -8.35
C TRP A 65 8.65 -15.65 -8.50
N CYS A 66 8.95 -14.59 -7.76
CA CYS A 66 8.15 -13.36 -7.71
C CYS A 66 8.35 -12.52 -8.99
N GLY A 67 7.28 -12.25 -9.73
CA GLY A 67 7.33 -11.44 -10.95
C GLY A 67 7.67 -9.97 -10.70
N HIS A 68 7.22 -9.38 -9.60
CA HIS A 68 7.54 -8.01 -9.22
C HIS A 68 9.01 -7.85 -8.81
N CYS A 69 9.60 -8.86 -8.15
CA CYS A 69 11.03 -8.88 -7.81
C CYS A 69 11.89 -8.88 -9.07
N LYS A 70 11.53 -9.67 -10.08
CA LYS A 70 12.22 -9.69 -11.38
C LYS A 70 12.17 -8.36 -12.13
N LYS A 71 11.09 -7.58 -11.94
CA LYS A 71 10.98 -6.22 -12.51
C LYS A 71 11.86 -5.21 -11.75
N LEU A 72 12.01 -5.40 -10.43
CA LEU A 72 12.86 -4.54 -9.60
C LEU A 72 14.35 -4.83 -9.80
N GLU A 73 14.75 -6.07 -10.09
CA GLU A 73 16.16 -6.50 -10.16
C GLU A 73 17.05 -5.58 -11.01
N PRO A 74 16.70 -5.18 -12.26
CA PRO A 74 17.52 -4.26 -13.02
C PRO A 74 17.69 -2.89 -12.34
N VAL A 75 16.61 -2.33 -11.77
CA VAL A 75 16.65 -1.07 -11.04
C VAL A 75 17.53 -1.19 -9.79
N TRP A 76 17.45 -2.33 -9.09
CA TRP A 76 18.27 -2.61 -7.90
C TRP A 76 19.78 -2.61 -8.20
N HIS A 77 20.16 -3.19 -9.34
CA HIS A 77 21.54 -3.13 -9.79
C HIS A 77 22.01 -1.69 -10.13
N GLU A 78 21.12 -0.87 -10.71
CA GLU A 78 21.42 0.54 -10.96
C GLU A 78 21.58 1.32 -9.64
N VAL A 79 20.72 1.06 -8.63
CA VAL A 79 20.87 1.62 -7.28
C VAL A 79 22.22 1.25 -6.69
N GLY A 80 22.62 -0.02 -6.75
CA GLY A 80 23.91 -0.49 -6.25
C GLY A 80 25.09 0.21 -6.94
N ALA A 81 25.04 0.36 -8.25
CA ALA A 81 26.07 1.03 -9.03
C ALA A 81 26.18 2.52 -8.68
N GLU A 82 25.06 3.23 -8.59
CA GLU A 82 25.02 4.66 -8.25
C GLU A 82 25.49 4.93 -6.81
N MET A 83 25.02 4.15 -5.83
CA MET A 83 25.43 4.28 -4.43
C MET A 83 26.94 4.06 -4.27
N ARG A 84 27.51 3.11 -5.00
CA ARG A 84 28.95 2.85 -5.02
C ARG A 84 29.74 3.98 -5.68
N SER A 85 29.26 4.45 -6.84
CA SER A 85 29.96 5.49 -7.62
C SER A 85 29.94 6.86 -6.91
N SER A 86 28.87 7.17 -6.18
CA SER A 86 28.74 8.40 -5.38
C SER A 86 29.53 8.35 -4.07
N GLY A 87 30.15 7.20 -3.72
CA GLY A 87 30.86 7.04 -2.44
C GLY A 87 29.91 7.06 -1.22
N SER A 88 28.66 6.64 -1.41
CA SER A 88 27.69 6.54 -0.32
C SER A 88 28.18 5.57 0.77
N PRO A 89 27.98 5.87 2.05
CA PRO A 89 28.26 4.96 3.15
C PRO A 89 27.26 3.80 3.24
N VAL A 90 26.17 3.85 2.46
CA VAL A 90 25.13 2.81 2.45
C VAL A 90 25.54 1.66 1.53
N ARG A 91 25.57 0.46 2.08
CA ARG A 91 25.78 -0.77 1.34
C ARG A 91 24.46 -1.27 0.75
N VAL A 92 24.53 -1.85 -0.43
CA VAL A 92 23.35 -2.35 -1.14
C VAL A 92 23.40 -3.87 -1.20
N GLY A 93 22.38 -4.51 -0.66
CA GLY A 93 22.29 -5.96 -0.62
C GLY A 93 20.94 -6.48 -1.11
N LYS A 94 20.87 -7.77 -1.41
CA LYS A 94 19.62 -8.49 -1.65
C LYS A 94 19.68 -9.86 -0.97
N ILE A 95 18.53 -10.36 -0.53
CA ILE A 95 18.42 -11.64 0.16
C ILE A 95 17.23 -12.43 -0.35
N ASP A 96 17.43 -13.70 -0.65
CA ASP A 96 16.33 -14.62 -0.91
C ASP A 96 15.58 -14.93 0.40
N ALA A 97 14.48 -14.21 0.61
CA ALA A 97 13.68 -14.32 1.81
C ALA A 97 12.95 -15.68 1.92
N THR A 98 12.92 -16.47 0.86
CA THR A 98 12.36 -17.84 0.89
C THR A 98 13.41 -18.86 1.33
N ALA A 99 14.66 -18.66 0.95
CA ALA A 99 15.78 -19.48 1.40
C ALA A 99 16.18 -19.14 2.85
N TYR A 100 16.19 -17.85 3.20
CA TYR A 100 16.61 -17.33 4.50
C TYR A 100 15.43 -16.72 5.27
N SER A 101 14.38 -17.54 5.46
CA SER A 101 13.11 -17.11 6.06
C SER A 101 13.25 -16.64 7.52
N SER A 102 14.26 -17.11 8.25
CA SER A 102 14.55 -16.67 9.61
C SER A 102 14.94 -15.17 9.65
N VAL A 103 15.81 -14.73 8.73
CA VAL A 103 16.22 -13.32 8.61
C VAL A 103 15.04 -12.44 8.20
N ALA A 104 14.26 -12.92 7.23
CA ALA A 104 13.08 -12.21 6.75
C ALA A 104 12.02 -12.02 7.85
N SER A 105 11.76 -13.06 8.63
CA SER A 105 10.78 -13.03 9.74
C SER A 105 11.22 -12.10 10.87
N GLU A 106 12.49 -12.15 11.28
CA GLU A 106 13.06 -11.28 12.31
C GLU A 106 12.94 -9.81 11.92
N LEU A 107 13.16 -9.48 10.64
CA LEU A 107 13.03 -8.15 10.12
C LEU A 107 11.59 -7.79 9.69
N GLY A 108 10.60 -8.62 10.01
CA GLY A 108 9.19 -8.33 9.77
C GLY A 108 8.80 -8.27 8.29
N VAL A 109 9.46 -9.05 7.43
CA VAL A 109 9.12 -9.14 6.00
C VAL A 109 7.90 -10.04 5.82
N ARG A 110 6.82 -9.49 5.22
CA ARG A 110 5.54 -10.21 5.03
C ARG A 110 5.17 -10.44 3.55
N GLY A 111 5.93 -9.86 2.62
CA GLY A 111 5.65 -9.95 1.18
C GLY A 111 6.88 -9.61 0.36
N TYR A 112 6.81 -9.81 -0.97
CA TYR A 112 7.95 -9.63 -1.89
C TYR A 112 7.57 -8.77 -3.09
N PRO A 113 8.48 -7.87 -3.55
CA PRO A 113 9.72 -7.46 -2.89
C PRO A 113 9.44 -6.52 -1.73
N THR A 114 10.23 -6.62 -0.65
CA THR A 114 10.25 -5.65 0.46
C THR A 114 11.64 -5.01 0.53
N ILE A 115 11.69 -3.68 0.46
CA ILE A 115 12.91 -2.91 0.60
C ILE A 115 12.99 -2.33 2.00
N LYS A 116 14.12 -2.55 2.69
CA LYS A 116 14.38 -1.98 4.02
C LYS A 116 15.74 -1.32 4.08
N LEU A 117 15.81 -0.20 4.78
CA LEU A 117 17.08 0.37 5.23
C LEU A 117 17.32 -0.05 6.68
N LEU A 118 18.49 -0.63 6.93
CA LEU A 118 18.91 -1.13 8.23
C LEU A 118 20.09 -0.29 8.73
N LYS A 119 19.94 0.28 9.93
CA LYS A 119 20.95 1.14 10.56
C LYS A 119 21.07 0.77 12.03
N GLY A 120 22.08 0.00 12.39
CA GLY A 120 22.16 -0.61 13.71
C GLY A 120 20.93 -1.48 13.98
N ASP A 121 20.23 -1.24 15.10
CA ASP A 121 19.01 -1.98 15.48
C ASP A 121 17.76 -1.49 14.74
N LEU A 122 17.82 -0.33 14.08
CA LEU A 122 16.67 0.28 13.42
C LEU A 122 16.48 -0.31 12.02
N ALA A 123 15.22 -0.56 11.67
CA ALA A 123 14.80 -1.07 10.36
C ALA A 123 13.66 -0.21 9.81
N TYR A 124 13.94 0.48 8.72
CA TYR A 124 13.00 1.40 8.05
C TYR A 124 12.46 0.78 6.77
N ASN A 125 11.14 0.69 6.63
CA ASN A 125 10.51 0.21 5.41
C ASN A 125 10.49 1.29 4.34
N TYR A 126 10.85 0.92 3.11
CA TYR A 126 10.61 1.75 1.94
C TYR A 126 9.25 1.42 1.33
N ARG A 127 8.39 2.44 1.17
CA ARG A 127 7.04 2.30 0.60
C ARG A 127 6.83 3.14 -0.67
N GLY A 128 7.87 3.84 -1.14
CA GLY A 128 7.79 4.73 -2.31
C GLY A 128 7.82 4.01 -3.66
N PRO A 129 7.82 4.79 -4.75
CA PRO A 129 7.97 4.30 -6.11
C PRO A 129 9.27 3.49 -6.28
N ARG A 130 9.19 2.41 -7.05
CA ARG A 130 10.36 1.53 -7.27
C ARG A 130 11.25 2.02 -8.40
N THR A 131 11.56 3.32 -8.42
CA THR A 131 12.53 3.91 -9.32
C THR A 131 13.90 4.03 -8.65
N LYS A 132 14.94 4.10 -9.46
CA LYS A 132 16.32 4.26 -8.96
C LYS A 132 16.47 5.50 -8.09
N ASP A 133 15.96 6.63 -8.58
CA ASP A 133 16.17 7.92 -7.94
C ASP A 133 15.42 8.05 -6.60
N ASP A 134 14.18 7.55 -6.51
CA ASP A 134 13.39 7.54 -5.28
C ASP A 134 14.03 6.63 -4.21
N ILE A 135 14.53 5.46 -4.59
CA ILE A 135 15.20 4.54 -3.66
C ILE A 135 16.49 5.15 -3.13
N ILE A 136 17.29 5.79 -3.99
CA ILE A 136 18.55 6.45 -3.60
C ILE A 136 18.27 7.65 -2.69
N GLU A 137 17.25 8.44 -3.01
CA GLU A 137 16.86 9.57 -2.18
C GLU A 137 16.45 9.12 -0.77
N PHE A 138 15.60 8.09 -0.68
CA PHE A 138 15.23 7.48 0.59
C PHE A 138 16.47 7.00 1.37
N ALA A 139 17.36 6.26 0.70
CA ALA A 139 18.56 5.73 1.34
C ALA A 139 19.44 6.86 1.91
N ASN A 140 19.68 7.91 1.15
CA ASN A 140 20.48 9.06 1.57
C ASN A 140 19.81 9.90 2.67
N ARG A 141 18.47 9.96 2.66
CA ARG A 141 17.68 10.66 3.68
C ARG A 141 17.79 9.94 5.00
N VAL A 142 17.47 8.66 5.04
CA VAL A 142 17.40 7.87 6.28
C VAL A 142 18.79 7.51 6.85
N ALA A 143 19.77 7.26 5.99
CA ALA A 143 21.15 7.00 6.44
C ALA A 143 21.83 8.20 7.07
N GLY A 144 21.43 9.42 6.69
CA GLY A 144 21.98 10.66 7.21
C GLY A 144 21.58 10.99 8.65
N PRO A 145 21.95 12.18 9.15
CA PRO A 145 21.46 12.66 10.44
C PRO A 145 19.95 12.91 10.38
N VAL A 146 19.27 12.60 11.48
CA VAL A 146 17.80 12.75 11.62
C VAL A 146 17.39 14.19 11.37
N VAL A 147 18.05 15.13 12.03
CA VAL A 147 17.87 16.57 11.83
C VAL A 147 19.18 17.18 11.31
N ARG A 148 19.10 17.86 10.18
CA ARG A 148 20.26 18.49 9.52
C ARG A 148 20.35 19.96 9.90
N SER A 149 21.51 20.41 10.39
CA SER A 149 21.72 21.81 10.70
C SER A 149 21.94 22.66 9.45
N LEU A 150 21.27 23.81 9.39
CA LEU A 150 21.46 24.83 8.36
C LEU A 150 22.25 26.01 8.93
N PRO A 151 23.56 26.13 8.63
CA PRO A 151 24.42 27.12 9.24
C PRO A 151 24.34 28.52 8.60
N SER A 152 23.66 28.66 7.45
CA SER A 152 23.61 29.92 6.72
C SER A 152 22.33 30.05 5.89
N GLN A 153 21.95 31.31 5.61
CA GLN A 153 20.82 31.62 4.73
C GLN A 153 21.01 31.03 3.33
N GLN A 154 22.24 31.04 2.79
CA GLN A 154 22.52 30.44 1.48
C GLN A 154 22.20 28.93 1.45
N MET A 155 22.55 28.21 2.53
CA MET A 155 22.25 26.79 2.65
C MET A 155 20.74 26.58 2.77
N PHE A 156 20.05 27.41 3.55
CA PHE A 156 18.58 27.38 3.63
C PHE A 156 17.92 27.56 2.26
N GLU A 157 18.30 28.58 1.50
CA GLU A 157 17.78 28.84 0.16
C GLU A 157 18.08 27.69 -0.82
N HIS A 158 19.24 27.05 -0.70
CA HIS A 158 19.60 25.88 -1.50
C HIS A 158 18.69 24.67 -1.18
N VAL A 159 18.47 24.41 0.09
CA VAL A 159 17.59 23.31 0.55
C VAL A 159 16.14 23.57 0.18
N GLN A 160 15.66 24.82 0.35
CA GLN A 160 14.29 25.20 -0.01
C GLN A 160 14.00 25.04 -1.51
N LYS A 161 14.99 25.24 -2.38
CA LYS A 161 14.84 25.00 -3.83
C LYS A 161 14.85 23.51 -4.21
N ARG A 162 15.42 22.68 -3.34
CA ARG A 162 15.57 21.24 -3.60
C ARG A 162 14.42 20.40 -3.08
N HIS A 163 13.74 20.88 -2.03
CA HIS A 163 12.65 20.18 -1.37
C HIS A 163 11.38 21.00 -1.44
N ASP A 164 10.32 20.40 -1.98
CA ASP A 164 9.01 21.01 -2.09
C ASP A 164 8.36 21.24 -0.73
N VAL A 165 8.70 20.37 0.25
CA VAL A 165 8.27 20.50 1.65
C VAL A 165 9.50 20.41 2.54
N LEU A 166 9.65 21.38 3.46
CA LEU A 166 10.78 21.52 4.34
C LEU A 166 10.34 21.78 5.77
N PHE A 167 10.61 20.86 6.68
CA PHE A 167 10.40 21.08 8.12
C PHE A 167 11.65 21.68 8.76
N LEU A 168 11.45 22.72 9.55
CA LEU A 168 12.53 23.47 10.17
C LEU A 168 12.22 23.77 11.64
N TYR A 169 13.08 23.31 12.52
CA TYR A 169 13.15 23.80 13.89
C TYR A 169 14.00 25.05 13.97
N VAL A 170 13.50 26.09 14.62
CA VAL A 170 14.21 27.36 14.82
C VAL A 170 14.37 27.64 16.30
N GLY A 171 15.61 27.76 16.76
CA GLY A 171 15.93 28.06 18.16
C GLY A 171 17.13 27.30 18.70
N GLY A 172 17.38 27.48 20.00
CA GLY A 172 18.38 26.75 20.76
C GLY A 172 17.91 25.40 21.29
N GLU A 173 18.59 24.89 22.33
CA GLU A 173 18.17 23.68 23.04
C GLU A 173 16.90 23.97 23.84
N SER A 174 15.93 23.06 23.71
CA SER A 174 14.62 23.20 24.37
C SER A 174 13.87 21.86 24.37
N PRO A 175 12.83 21.70 25.22
CA PRO A 175 11.96 20.52 25.20
C PRO A 175 11.29 20.32 23.82
N LEU A 176 10.92 21.40 23.13
CA LEU A 176 10.35 21.32 21.78
C LEU A 176 11.35 20.75 20.78
N LYS A 177 12.66 21.04 20.93
CA LYS A 177 13.71 20.46 20.07
C LYS A 177 13.83 18.95 20.28
N GLU A 178 13.78 18.50 21.52
CA GLU A 178 13.84 17.07 21.84
C GLU A 178 12.65 16.33 21.23
N LYS A 179 11.43 16.86 21.42
CA LYS A 179 10.21 16.33 20.80
C LYS A 179 10.31 16.35 19.25
N TYR A 180 10.85 17.43 18.66
CA TYR A 180 11.06 17.51 17.22
C TYR A 180 12.03 16.46 16.69
N ILE A 181 13.13 16.17 17.40
CA ILE A 181 14.11 15.14 17.02
C ILE A 181 13.48 13.73 17.14
N GLU A 182 12.69 13.48 18.18
CA GLU A 182 11.96 12.21 18.36
C GLU A 182 11.02 11.98 17.18
N VAL A 183 10.14 12.94 16.88
CA VAL A 183 9.21 12.86 15.76
C VAL A 183 9.93 12.75 14.41
N ALA A 184 11.03 13.51 14.25
CA ALA A 184 11.84 13.43 13.04
C ALA A 184 12.47 12.04 12.86
N SER A 185 12.85 11.34 13.93
CA SER A 185 13.40 9.98 13.85
C SER A 185 12.39 8.96 13.35
N GLU A 186 11.11 9.14 13.62
CA GLU A 186 10.01 8.31 13.13
C GLU A 186 9.63 8.64 11.68
N LEU A 187 9.51 9.94 11.37
CA LEU A 187 8.99 10.42 10.09
C LEU A 187 10.06 10.67 9.02
N ILE A 188 11.36 10.42 9.31
CA ILE A 188 12.46 10.57 8.35
C ILE A 188 12.29 9.71 7.10
N VAL A 189 11.49 8.66 7.18
CA VAL A 189 11.13 7.80 6.04
C VAL A 189 10.33 8.54 4.97
N TYR A 190 9.66 9.61 5.34
CA TYR A 190 8.78 10.38 4.46
C TYR A 190 9.38 11.72 4.01
N THR A 191 10.06 12.43 4.92
CA THR A 191 10.49 13.81 4.66
C THR A 191 11.81 14.16 5.34
N TYR A 192 12.38 15.31 4.99
CA TYR A 192 13.60 15.84 5.57
C TYR A 192 13.32 16.80 6.73
N PHE A 193 14.17 16.74 7.75
CA PHE A 193 14.11 17.59 8.93
C PHE A 193 15.38 18.42 9.07
N PHE A 194 15.19 19.71 9.36
CA PHE A 194 16.28 20.67 9.49
C PHE A 194 16.16 21.46 10.77
N SER A 195 17.28 22.05 11.19
CA SER A 195 17.33 23.00 12.29
C SER A 195 18.19 24.22 11.92
N ALA A 196 17.81 25.39 12.40
CA ALA A 196 18.53 26.64 12.18
C ALA A 196 18.40 27.58 13.39
N LEU A 197 19.24 28.60 13.41
CA LEU A 197 19.05 29.78 14.24
C LEU A 197 18.19 30.81 13.46
N GLU A 198 17.52 31.71 14.18
CA GLU A 198 16.65 32.74 13.59
C GLU A 198 17.35 33.58 12.52
N GLU A 199 18.64 33.87 12.73
CA GLU A 199 19.50 34.68 11.83
C GLU A 199 19.63 34.07 10.41
N VAL A 200 19.35 32.78 10.26
CA VAL A 200 19.46 32.06 8.99
C VAL A 200 18.20 32.26 8.15
N LEU A 201 17.08 32.63 8.76
CA LEU A 201 15.79 32.78 8.08
C LEU A 201 15.78 33.97 7.12
N PRO A 202 15.06 33.87 6.00
CA PRO A 202 14.78 35.02 5.15
C PRO A 202 13.99 36.10 5.90
N LYS A 203 14.22 37.38 5.57
CA LYS A 203 13.59 38.53 6.22
C LYS A 203 12.05 38.57 6.17
N HIS A 204 11.44 37.81 5.29
CA HIS A 204 9.98 37.76 5.17
C HIS A 204 9.36 36.75 6.14
N VAL A 205 10.18 35.92 6.79
CA VAL A 205 9.73 34.99 7.82
C VAL A 205 9.80 35.70 9.16
N THR A 206 8.64 35.92 9.77
CA THR A 206 8.51 36.59 11.08
C THR A 206 7.97 35.59 12.08
N LEU A 207 8.68 35.36 13.16
CA LEU A 207 8.27 34.48 14.24
C LEU A 207 7.83 35.34 15.44
N GLN A 208 6.71 34.97 16.05
CA GLN A 208 6.21 35.67 17.24
C GLN A 208 6.97 35.24 18.48
N GLU A 209 7.29 33.95 18.56
CA GLU A 209 8.00 33.34 19.70
C GLU A 209 9.03 32.32 19.23
N LEU A 210 10.03 32.10 20.06
CA LEU A 210 11.06 31.07 19.89
C LEU A 210 11.14 30.21 21.17
N PRO A 211 11.37 28.91 21.06
CA PRO A 211 11.64 28.13 19.84
C PRO A 211 10.38 27.85 19.03
N ALA A 212 10.52 27.65 17.72
CA ALA A 212 9.40 27.37 16.81
C ALA A 212 9.70 26.22 15.85
N VAL A 213 8.66 25.51 15.40
CA VAL A 213 8.72 24.53 14.30
C VAL A 213 7.93 25.09 13.14
N LEU A 214 8.52 25.05 11.95
CA LEU A 214 7.92 25.56 10.72
C LEU A 214 7.89 24.49 9.66
N VAL A 215 6.92 24.59 8.75
CA VAL A 215 6.94 23.91 7.46
C VAL A 215 6.92 24.95 6.34
N PHE A 216 7.86 24.83 5.40
CA PHE A 216 7.88 25.59 4.17
C PHE A 216 7.33 24.72 3.05
N LYS A 217 6.27 25.16 2.41
CA LYS A 217 5.64 24.49 1.25
C LYS A 217 4.84 25.47 0.41
N ASP A 218 4.64 25.18 -0.87
CA ASP A 218 3.81 25.97 -1.79
C ASP A 218 4.14 27.47 -1.81
N GLY A 219 5.42 27.82 -1.64
CA GLY A 219 5.91 29.21 -1.66
C GLY A 219 5.60 30.03 -0.42
N THR A 220 5.14 29.40 0.67
CA THR A 220 4.88 30.06 1.96
C THR A 220 5.38 29.20 3.13
N TYR A 221 5.07 29.60 4.35
CA TYR A 221 5.40 28.83 5.55
C TYR A 221 4.24 28.81 6.53
N PHE A 222 4.20 27.78 7.38
CA PHE A 222 3.29 27.66 8.52
C PHE A 222 4.10 27.39 9.76
N VAL A 223 3.64 27.95 10.87
CA VAL A 223 4.22 27.77 12.20
C VAL A 223 3.34 26.81 12.97
N TYR A 224 3.93 25.81 13.59
CA TYR A 224 3.25 24.89 14.47
C TYR A 224 2.79 25.59 15.75
N ASP A 225 1.53 25.44 16.10
CA ASP A 225 0.91 25.89 17.35
C ASP A 225 0.31 24.69 18.09
N GLU A 226 0.87 24.35 19.26
CA GLU A 226 0.44 23.16 20.03
C GLU A 226 -1.04 23.25 20.45
N TYR A 227 -1.58 24.45 20.66
CA TYR A 227 -2.97 24.64 21.07
C TYR A 227 -3.98 24.44 19.92
N GLU A 228 -3.60 24.87 18.71
CA GLU A 228 -4.46 24.79 17.55
C GLU A 228 -4.27 23.48 16.77
N ASP A 229 -3.03 23.01 16.65
CA ASP A 229 -2.63 21.89 15.78
C ASP A 229 -2.53 20.55 16.52
N GLY A 230 -2.50 20.61 17.89
CA GLY A 230 -2.40 19.43 18.72
C GLY A 230 -1.01 18.80 18.72
N ASP A 231 -0.93 17.48 18.55
CA ASP A 231 0.34 16.77 18.63
C ASP A 231 1.25 17.05 17.42
N LEU A 232 2.55 17.31 17.70
CA LEU A 232 3.56 17.63 16.70
C LEU A 232 3.73 16.53 15.63
N SER A 233 3.66 15.25 16.01
CA SER A 233 3.80 14.14 15.06
C SER A 233 2.62 14.12 14.08
N SER A 234 1.42 14.30 14.59
CA SER A 234 0.19 14.40 13.79
C SER A 234 0.23 15.59 12.85
N TRP A 235 0.66 16.77 13.33
CA TRP A 235 0.78 17.97 12.51
C TRP A 235 1.81 17.78 11.38
N ILE A 236 3.01 17.27 11.69
CA ILE A 236 4.04 17.01 10.68
C ILE A 236 3.54 16.01 9.63
N ASN A 237 2.84 14.96 10.06
CA ASN A 237 2.28 13.97 9.13
C ASN A 237 1.23 14.59 8.19
N LYS A 238 0.37 15.48 8.69
CA LYS A 238 -0.61 16.22 7.88
C LYS A 238 0.02 17.24 6.93
N GLU A 239 1.11 17.88 7.35
CA GLU A 239 1.74 18.98 6.61
C GLU A 239 2.88 18.54 5.66
N ARG A 240 3.28 17.25 5.64
CA ARG A 240 4.34 16.71 4.80
C ARG A 240 4.04 16.67 3.30
N PHE A 241 2.84 17.03 2.89
CA PHE A 241 2.42 17.10 1.51
C PHE A 241 2.25 18.54 1.03
N GLN A 242 2.52 18.78 -0.26
CA GLN A 242 2.13 20.02 -0.93
C GLN A 242 0.60 20.16 -0.91
N GLY A 243 0.07 21.38 -1.00
CA GLY A 243 -1.37 21.63 -1.00
C GLY A 243 -2.11 21.04 -2.20
N TYR A 244 -1.38 20.78 -3.29
CA TYR A 244 -1.91 20.14 -4.50
C TYR A 244 -0.95 19.09 -5.03
N LEU A 245 -1.47 17.89 -5.31
CA LEU A 245 -0.67 16.71 -5.70
C LEU A 245 -1.16 16.09 -7.02
N HIS A 246 -0.24 15.42 -7.71
CA HIS A 246 -0.60 14.32 -8.59
C HIS A 246 -0.80 13.07 -7.71
N ILE A 247 -2.00 12.53 -7.70
CA ILE A 247 -2.39 11.43 -6.81
C ILE A 247 -2.39 10.13 -7.60
N ASP A 248 -1.64 9.17 -7.13
CA ASP A 248 -1.67 7.78 -7.56
C ASP A 248 -2.00 6.85 -6.39
N GLY A 249 -1.96 5.54 -6.61
CA GLY A 249 -2.27 4.57 -5.55
C GLY A 249 -1.32 4.63 -4.36
N PHE A 250 -0.04 4.98 -4.57
CA PHE A 250 0.94 5.12 -3.48
C PHE A 250 0.67 6.39 -2.69
N THR A 251 0.49 7.51 -3.37
CA THR A 251 0.17 8.79 -2.75
C THR A 251 -1.13 8.70 -1.94
N LEU A 252 -2.17 8.08 -2.51
CA LEU A 252 -3.45 7.92 -1.81
C LEU A 252 -3.32 7.06 -0.54
N TYR A 253 -2.52 5.99 -0.60
CA TYR A 253 -2.23 5.16 0.57
C TYR A 253 -1.49 5.95 1.67
N GLU A 254 -0.53 6.81 1.30
CA GLU A 254 0.17 7.67 2.26
C GLU A 254 -0.73 8.77 2.84
N LEU A 255 -1.71 9.26 2.07
CA LEU A 255 -2.69 10.26 2.51
C LEU A 255 -3.68 9.70 3.55
N GLU A 256 -3.92 8.39 3.57
CA GLU A 256 -4.74 7.72 4.58
C GLU A 256 -4.25 8.02 6.01
N ASP A 257 -2.92 8.00 6.20
CA ASP A 257 -2.30 8.30 7.51
C ASP A 257 -2.53 9.75 7.98
N THR A 258 -2.92 10.67 7.09
CA THR A 258 -3.17 12.07 7.44
C THR A 258 -4.55 12.30 8.06
N GLY A 259 -5.51 11.41 7.80
CA GLY A 259 -6.91 11.55 8.19
C GLY A 259 -7.66 12.66 7.45
N LYS A 260 -7.04 13.32 6.46
CA LYS A 260 -7.69 14.36 5.64
C LYS A 260 -8.60 13.74 4.58
N LEU A 261 -9.67 14.44 4.24
CA LEU A 261 -10.46 14.15 3.05
C LEU A 261 -9.65 14.49 1.80
N VAL A 262 -9.75 13.66 0.77
CA VAL A 262 -8.96 13.85 -0.46
C VAL A 262 -9.87 14.27 -1.60
N GLY A 263 -9.76 15.54 -2.01
CA GLY A 263 -10.48 16.10 -3.17
C GLY A 263 -9.69 15.88 -4.45
N ILE A 264 -10.25 15.12 -5.39
CA ILE A 264 -9.54 14.64 -6.58
C ILE A 264 -10.28 15.03 -7.86
N ALA A 265 -9.59 15.71 -8.77
CA ALA A 265 -10.04 15.78 -10.16
C ALA A 265 -9.61 14.50 -10.89
N VAL A 266 -10.55 13.64 -11.25
CA VAL A 266 -10.32 12.44 -12.05
C VAL A 266 -10.42 12.81 -13.53
N ILE A 267 -9.30 12.71 -14.24
CA ILE A 267 -9.17 13.21 -15.62
C ILE A 267 -8.42 12.18 -16.48
N ASP A 268 -8.46 12.36 -17.79
CA ASP A 268 -7.57 11.64 -18.72
C ASP A 268 -6.33 12.51 -18.96
N ASP A 269 -5.22 12.18 -18.28
CA ASP A 269 -3.96 12.94 -18.42
C ASP A 269 -3.29 12.73 -19.80
N LYS A 270 -3.60 11.65 -20.51
CA LYS A 270 -3.01 11.32 -21.82
C LYS A 270 -3.68 12.11 -22.95
N ASN A 271 -5.01 12.30 -22.82
CA ASN A 271 -5.80 13.03 -23.82
C ASN A 271 -6.74 14.02 -23.12
N PRO A 272 -6.21 15.10 -22.51
CA PRO A 272 -7.01 16.01 -21.71
C PRO A 272 -8.03 16.76 -22.59
N SER A 273 -9.31 16.63 -22.25
CA SER A 273 -10.40 17.45 -22.79
C SER A 273 -10.35 18.86 -22.23
N GLU A 274 -11.01 19.82 -22.86
CA GLU A 274 -11.16 21.18 -22.32
C GLU A 274 -11.76 21.16 -20.91
N GLU A 275 -12.70 20.25 -20.67
CA GLU A 275 -13.34 20.08 -19.38
C GLU A 275 -12.38 19.49 -18.33
N SER A 276 -11.53 18.53 -18.72
CA SER A 276 -10.45 18.01 -17.86
C SER A 276 -9.51 19.11 -17.40
N ILE A 277 -9.08 19.97 -18.33
CA ILE A 277 -8.19 21.11 -18.03
C ILE A 277 -8.89 22.09 -17.10
N ARG A 278 -10.17 22.38 -17.34
CA ARG A 278 -10.98 23.28 -16.51
C ARG A 278 -11.12 22.74 -15.08
N LEU A 279 -11.55 21.50 -14.88
CA LEU A 279 -11.70 20.89 -13.55
C LEU A 279 -10.37 20.82 -12.80
N LYS A 280 -9.29 20.46 -13.48
CA LYS A 280 -7.94 20.49 -12.92
C LYS A 280 -7.55 21.88 -12.43
N SER A 281 -7.84 22.92 -13.24
CA SER A 281 -7.58 24.31 -12.87
C SER A 281 -8.43 24.78 -11.68
N LEU A 282 -9.71 24.40 -11.63
CA LEU A 282 -10.61 24.77 -10.54
C LEU A 282 -10.11 24.19 -9.19
N ILE A 283 -9.78 22.90 -9.15
CA ILE A 283 -9.31 22.29 -7.91
C ILE A 283 -7.93 22.82 -7.49
N GLN A 284 -7.05 23.15 -8.43
CA GLN A 284 -5.78 23.85 -8.16
C GLN A 284 -6.01 25.23 -7.54
N THR A 285 -6.97 25.97 -8.06
CA THR A 285 -7.33 27.31 -7.54
C THR A 285 -7.89 27.19 -6.13
N VAL A 286 -8.78 26.22 -5.87
CA VAL A 286 -9.28 25.97 -4.50
C VAL A 286 -8.16 25.60 -3.56
N ALA A 287 -7.28 24.69 -3.95
CA ALA A 287 -6.14 24.28 -3.15
C ALA A 287 -5.21 25.44 -2.76
N LYS A 288 -5.10 26.45 -3.63
CA LYS A 288 -4.23 27.61 -3.44
C LYS A 288 -4.94 28.75 -2.73
N ASP A 289 -6.09 29.20 -3.25
CA ASP A 289 -6.73 30.46 -2.84
C ASP A 289 -7.65 30.28 -1.63
N TYR A 290 -8.19 29.06 -1.43
CA TYR A 290 -9.02 28.72 -0.26
C TYR A 290 -8.28 27.86 0.77
N ARG A 291 -6.96 27.90 0.74
CA ARG A 291 -6.09 27.10 1.57
C ARG A 291 -6.36 27.28 3.07
N GLU A 292 -6.45 28.52 3.55
CA GLU A 292 -6.71 28.81 4.97
C GLU A 292 -8.01 28.19 5.48
N HIS A 293 -8.98 27.96 4.58
CA HIS A 293 -10.28 27.39 4.94
C HIS A 293 -10.27 25.85 4.93
N PHE A 294 -9.51 25.23 4.02
CA PHE A 294 -9.64 23.80 3.77
C PHE A 294 -8.39 22.97 4.09
N ASN A 295 -7.23 23.58 4.33
CA ASN A 295 -5.97 22.82 4.51
C ASN A 295 -6.01 21.87 5.72
N ARG A 296 -6.79 22.16 6.76
CA ARG A 296 -6.89 21.28 7.94
C ARG A 296 -7.61 19.98 7.63
N ASP A 297 -8.65 20.05 6.80
CA ASP A 297 -9.58 18.95 6.57
C ASP A 297 -9.40 18.28 5.22
N PHE A 298 -8.80 18.98 4.23
CA PHE A 298 -8.67 18.51 2.87
C PHE A 298 -7.23 18.45 2.39
N GLN A 299 -6.98 17.46 1.54
CA GLN A 299 -5.88 17.39 0.60
C GLN A 299 -6.44 17.41 -0.83
N PHE A 300 -5.85 18.22 -1.69
CA PHE A 300 -6.32 18.34 -3.07
C PHE A 300 -5.33 17.77 -4.08
N GLY A 301 -5.86 17.30 -5.21
CA GLY A 301 -5.03 16.81 -6.29
C GLY A 301 -5.79 16.42 -7.55
N HIS A 302 -5.09 15.78 -8.46
CA HIS A 302 -5.67 15.14 -9.64
C HIS A 302 -5.14 13.72 -9.80
N MET A 303 -5.92 12.88 -10.46
CA MET A 303 -5.59 11.49 -10.74
C MET A 303 -5.93 11.17 -12.18
N ASP A 304 -5.06 10.40 -12.85
CA ASP A 304 -5.40 9.79 -14.13
C ASP A 304 -6.48 8.74 -13.92
N GLY A 305 -7.64 8.91 -14.55
CA GLY A 305 -8.76 7.97 -14.46
C GLY A 305 -8.40 6.63 -15.09
N ASN A 306 -8.33 5.61 -14.26
CA ASN A 306 -7.90 4.28 -14.65
C ASN A 306 -8.64 3.21 -13.82
N ASP A 307 -8.30 1.95 -14.06
CA ASP A 307 -8.88 0.81 -13.35
C ASP A 307 -8.71 0.91 -11.81
N TYR A 308 -7.73 1.67 -11.32
CA TYR A 308 -7.52 1.85 -9.89
C TYR A 308 -8.67 2.62 -9.23
N ILE A 309 -9.03 3.80 -9.77
CA ILE A 309 -10.16 4.60 -9.21
C ILE A 309 -11.49 3.84 -9.36
N ASN A 310 -11.69 3.13 -10.48
CA ASN A 310 -12.87 2.31 -10.69
C ASN A 310 -12.96 1.16 -9.67
N SER A 311 -11.83 0.54 -9.32
CA SER A 311 -11.79 -0.50 -8.28
C SER A 311 -12.04 0.05 -6.88
N LEU A 312 -11.60 1.29 -6.61
CA LEU A 312 -11.78 1.95 -5.33
C LEU A 312 -13.26 2.24 -5.06
N ILE A 313 -13.97 2.79 -6.05
CA ILE A 313 -15.41 3.10 -5.94
C ILE A 313 -16.32 1.91 -6.29
N MET A 314 -15.77 0.82 -6.82
CA MET A 314 -16.49 -0.38 -7.31
C MET A 314 -17.52 -0.05 -8.39
N ASP A 315 -17.20 0.93 -9.25
CA ASP A 315 -18.03 1.37 -10.37
C ASP A 315 -17.15 2.02 -11.46
N GLU A 316 -17.71 2.30 -12.62
CA GLU A 316 -17.03 2.97 -13.71
C GLU A 316 -17.25 4.49 -13.60
N VAL A 317 -16.16 5.23 -13.35
CA VAL A 317 -16.19 6.69 -13.25
C VAL A 317 -16.35 7.31 -14.63
N THR A 318 -17.38 8.15 -14.77
CA THR A 318 -17.49 9.01 -15.95
C THR A 318 -16.49 10.15 -15.84
N MET A 319 -15.52 10.20 -16.74
CA MET A 319 -14.49 11.24 -16.79
C MET A 319 -14.84 12.36 -17.76
N PRO A 320 -14.47 13.60 -17.46
CA PRO A 320 -13.83 14.08 -16.24
C PRO A 320 -14.84 14.34 -15.11
N THR A 321 -14.41 14.15 -13.86
CA THR A 321 -15.24 14.45 -12.69
C THR A 321 -14.40 14.86 -11.47
N ILE A 322 -15.07 15.34 -10.42
CA ILE A 322 -14.45 15.57 -9.11
C ILE A 322 -15.02 14.56 -8.13
N ILE A 323 -14.16 13.96 -7.34
CA ILE A 323 -14.52 13.02 -6.26
C ILE A 323 -13.86 13.49 -4.98
N VAL A 324 -14.57 13.40 -3.87
CA VAL A 324 -13.98 13.50 -2.54
C VAL A 324 -13.93 12.11 -1.93
N LEU A 325 -12.76 11.70 -1.47
CA LEU A 325 -12.54 10.41 -0.80
C LEU A 325 -12.28 10.62 0.69
N ASN A 326 -12.91 9.81 1.52
CA ASN A 326 -12.51 9.58 2.89
C ASN A 326 -11.77 8.24 2.95
N THR A 327 -10.45 8.29 2.97
CA THR A 327 -9.58 7.10 2.93
C THR A 327 -9.71 6.25 4.20
N SER A 328 -10.02 6.88 5.35
CA SER A 328 -10.11 6.20 6.65
C SER A 328 -11.29 5.21 6.74
N ASN A 329 -12.42 5.51 6.09
CA ASN A 329 -13.63 4.68 6.13
C ASN A 329 -14.09 4.19 4.75
N GLN A 330 -13.28 4.47 3.70
CA GLN A 330 -13.54 4.08 2.31
C GLN A 330 -14.86 4.62 1.74
N GLN A 331 -15.30 5.76 2.24
CA GLN A 331 -16.43 6.50 1.68
C GLN A 331 -15.95 7.45 0.58
N TYR A 332 -16.83 7.70 -0.37
CA TYR A 332 -16.61 8.70 -1.39
C TYR A 332 -17.89 9.53 -1.63
N PHE A 333 -17.67 10.73 -2.14
CA PHE A 333 -18.73 11.69 -2.43
C PHE A 333 -18.59 12.15 -3.88
N LEU A 334 -19.72 12.20 -4.57
CA LEU A 334 -19.81 12.72 -5.93
C LEU A 334 -20.69 13.98 -5.91
N PRO A 335 -20.36 15.00 -6.73
CA PRO A 335 -21.19 16.18 -6.81
C PRO A 335 -22.57 15.85 -7.39
N SER A 336 -23.62 16.34 -6.77
CA SER A 336 -25.00 16.16 -7.23
C SER A 336 -25.35 16.96 -8.49
N GLN A 337 -24.55 17.99 -8.78
CA GLN A 337 -24.67 18.84 -9.96
C GLN A 337 -23.31 19.04 -10.64
N PRO A 338 -23.28 19.34 -11.96
CA PRO A 338 -22.04 19.63 -12.65
C PRO A 338 -21.31 20.81 -12.00
N ILE A 339 -19.99 20.68 -11.85
CA ILE A 339 -19.11 21.73 -11.34
C ILE A 339 -18.62 22.57 -12.55
N GLU A 340 -19.17 23.76 -12.71
CA GLU A 340 -18.81 24.68 -13.79
C GLU A 340 -17.88 25.80 -13.31
N HIS A 341 -18.08 26.27 -12.09
CA HIS A 341 -17.40 27.41 -11.49
C HIS A 341 -16.77 27.03 -10.15
N ILE A 342 -15.90 27.92 -9.64
CA ILE A 342 -15.22 27.73 -8.37
C ILE A 342 -16.19 27.67 -7.19
N GLU A 343 -17.27 28.46 -7.27
CA GLU A 343 -18.32 28.52 -6.26
C GLU A 343 -19.08 27.18 -6.14
N ASP A 344 -19.24 26.45 -7.25
CA ASP A 344 -19.87 25.14 -7.25
C ASP A 344 -18.99 24.12 -6.53
N LEU A 345 -17.67 24.18 -6.79
CA LEU A 345 -16.70 23.32 -6.13
C LEU A 345 -16.62 23.62 -4.62
N VAL A 346 -16.54 24.89 -4.25
CA VAL A 346 -16.51 25.33 -2.84
C VAL A 346 -17.81 24.91 -2.12
N ARG A 347 -18.95 25.02 -2.76
CA ARG A 347 -20.23 24.55 -2.22
C ARG A 347 -20.21 23.05 -1.98
N PHE A 348 -19.79 22.27 -2.96
CA PHE A 348 -19.69 20.80 -2.83
C PHE A 348 -18.74 20.39 -1.70
N ILE A 349 -17.57 21.03 -1.58
CA ILE A 349 -16.63 20.77 -0.47
C ILE A 349 -17.28 21.05 0.89
N ASN A 350 -18.02 22.16 1.01
CA ASN A 350 -18.73 22.48 2.26
C ASN A 350 -19.87 21.48 2.53
N GLU A 351 -20.62 21.03 1.52
CA GLU A 351 -21.64 19.98 1.67
C GLU A 351 -21.05 18.67 2.22
N VAL A 352 -19.81 18.34 1.82
CA VAL A 352 -19.10 17.18 2.37
C VAL A 352 -18.68 17.42 3.82
N LEU A 353 -18.16 18.61 4.17
CA LEU A 353 -17.79 18.96 5.54
C LEU A 353 -18.98 18.99 6.49
N ASP A 354 -20.09 19.57 6.04
CA ASP A 354 -21.33 19.69 6.83
C ASP A 354 -22.11 18.36 6.92
N GLY A 355 -21.66 17.32 6.20
CA GLY A 355 -22.31 16.02 6.17
C GLY A 355 -23.64 15.98 5.43
N THR A 356 -23.94 17.00 4.59
CA THR A 356 -25.16 17.08 3.76
C THR A 356 -24.99 16.38 2.42
N ALA A 357 -23.74 16.18 1.95
CA ALA A 357 -23.45 15.39 0.75
C ALA A 357 -23.75 13.91 0.99
N GLU A 358 -24.31 13.23 -0.01
CA GLU A 358 -24.61 11.81 0.06
C GLU A 358 -23.30 10.98 0.04
N ALA A 359 -23.03 10.29 1.14
CA ALA A 359 -21.89 9.40 1.26
C ALA A 359 -22.16 8.07 0.54
N GLN A 360 -21.24 7.66 -0.33
CA GLN A 360 -21.27 6.38 -1.02
C GLN A 360 -20.10 5.50 -0.57
N GLY A 361 -20.18 4.18 -0.80
CA GLY A 361 -19.11 3.27 -0.40
C GLY A 361 -19.15 2.93 1.09
N GLY A 362 -17.96 2.89 1.70
CA GLY A 362 -17.75 2.55 3.10
C GLY A 362 -17.26 1.12 3.33
N ASP A 363 -17.09 0.75 4.60
CA ASP A 363 -16.53 -0.53 5.06
C ASP A 363 -17.59 -1.51 5.61
N GLY A 364 -18.87 -1.20 5.44
CA GLY A 364 -20.00 -2.04 5.88
C GLY A 364 -20.02 -3.43 5.24
N ILE A 365 -20.70 -4.39 5.88
CA ILE A 365 -20.78 -5.78 5.42
C ILE A 365 -21.30 -5.88 3.96
N LEU A 366 -22.34 -5.11 3.63
CA LEU A 366 -22.88 -5.08 2.27
C LEU A 366 -21.87 -4.58 1.24
N GLN A 367 -21.06 -3.57 1.62
CA GLN A 367 -20.02 -3.04 0.75
C GLN A 367 -18.86 -4.03 0.58
N ARG A 368 -18.51 -4.80 1.61
CA ARG A 368 -17.51 -5.88 1.50
C ARG A 368 -18.01 -6.98 0.53
N ILE A 369 -19.27 -7.34 0.57
CA ILE A 369 -19.87 -8.29 -0.38
C ILE A 369 -19.83 -7.69 -1.80
N LYS A 370 -20.24 -6.43 -1.96
CA LYS A 370 -20.19 -5.73 -3.26
C LYS A 370 -18.77 -5.71 -3.83
N ARG A 371 -17.76 -5.49 -2.99
CA ARG A 371 -16.35 -5.52 -3.38
C ARG A 371 -15.92 -6.88 -3.89
N VAL A 372 -16.24 -7.96 -3.18
CA VAL A 372 -15.94 -9.33 -3.64
C VAL A 372 -16.60 -9.61 -4.99
N ILE A 373 -17.86 -9.21 -5.17
CA ILE A 373 -18.57 -9.38 -6.44
C ILE A 373 -17.91 -8.57 -7.56
N TYR A 374 -17.53 -7.33 -7.28
CA TYR A 374 -16.84 -6.47 -8.25
C TYR A 374 -15.47 -7.06 -8.65
N ASP A 375 -14.68 -7.53 -7.69
CA ASP A 375 -13.36 -8.14 -7.93
C ASP A 375 -13.47 -9.41 -8.77
N VAL A 376 -14.46 -10.26 -8.48
CA VAL A 376 -14.73 -11.45 -9.28
C VAL A 376 -15.13 -11.06 -10.70
N LYS A 377 -16.07 -10.10 -10.86
CA LYS A 377 -16.49 -9.60 -12.18
C LYS A 377 -15.31 -9.01 -12.96
N SER A 378 -14.53 -8.14 -12.33
CA SER A 378 -13.36 -7.49 -12.94
C SER A 378 -12.32 -8.52 -13.37
N THR A 379 -12.02 -9.51 -12.53
CA THR A 379 -11.10 -10.61 -12.84
C THR A 379 -11.58 -11.43 -14.03
N VAL A 380 -12.85 -11.82 -14.06
CA VAL A 380 -13.45 -12.57 -15.18
C VAL A 380 -13.34 -11.75 -16.47
N VAL A 381 -13.75 -10.48 -16.44
CA VAL A 381 -13.68 -9.60 -17.61
C VAL A 381 -12.23 -9.41 -18.09
N SER A 382 -11.28 -9.22 -17.17
CA SER A 382 -9.86 -9.08 -17.48
C SER A 382 -9.29 -10.33 -18.17
N VAL A 383 -9.63 -11.54 -17.68
CA VAL A 383 -9.21 -12.80 -18.29
C VAL A 383 -9.80 -12.95 -19.69
N PHE A 384 -11.08 -12.61 -19.90
CA PHE A 384 -11.69 -12.66 -21.23
C PHE A 384 -11.12 -11.63 -22.20
N LYS A 385 -10.78 -10.41 -21.71
CA LYS A 385 -10.13 -9.38 -22.54
C LYS A 385 -8.69 -9.79 -22.93
N SER A 386 -7.93 -10.36 -22.00
CA SER A 386 -6.54 -10.75 -22.25
C SER A 386 -6.41 -12.05 -23.08
N SER A 387 -7.28 -13.02 -22.85
CA SER A 387 -7.27 -14.32 -23.53
C SER A 387 -8.65 -14.97 -23.55
N PRO A 388 -9.46 -14.73 -24.61
CA PRO A 388 -10.83 -15.24 -24.71
C PRO A 388 -10.92 -16.77 -24.57
N LEU A 389 -9.98 -17.51 -25.18
CA LEU A 389 -9.93 -18.97 -25.11
C LEU A 389 -9.68 -19.47 -23.68
N LEU A 390 -8.78 -18.82 -22.95
CA LEU A 390 -8.50 -19.15 -21.55
C LEU A 390 -9.73 -18.84 -20.66
N GLY A 391 -10.42 -17.74 -20.91
CA GLY A 391 -11.66 -17.37 -20.23
C GLY A 391 -12.76 -18.40 -20.44
N CYS A 392 -12.99 -18.84 -21.69
CA CYS A 392 -13.94 -19.91 -21.99
C CYS A 392 -13.58 -21.24 -21.31
N PHE A 393 -12.29 -21.58 -21.26
CA PHE A 393 -11.84 -22.81 -20.60
C PHE A 393 -12.00 -22.76 -19.09
N LEU A 394 -11.55 -21.66 -18.44
CA LEU A 394 -11.60 -21.51 -16.98
C LEU A 394 -13.00 -21.35 -16.42
N PHE A 395 -13.86 -20.60 -17.09
CA PHE A 395 -15.20 -20.25 -16.58
C PHE A 395 -16.30 -20.95 -17.33
N GLY A 396 -16.19 -21.11 -18.64
CA GLY A 396 -17.23 -21.72 -19.48
C GLY A 396 -17.37 -23.23 -19.27
N LEU A 397 -16.27 -23.97 -19.17
CA LEU A 397 -16.28 -25.39 -18.98
C LEU A 397 -16.87 -25.83 -17.63
N PRO A 398 -16.45 -25.29 -16.47
CA PRO A 398 -17.07 -25.61 -15.18
C PRO A 398 -18.56 -25.26 -15.12
N LEU A 399 -18.94 -24.07 -15.63
CA LEU A 399 -20.36 -23.67 -15.69
C LEU A 399 -21.19 -24.57 -16.58
N GLY A 400 -20.62 -25.02 -17.71
CA GLY A 400 -21.25 -25.99 -18.58
C GLY A 400 -21.52 -27.36 -17.90
N VAL A 401 -20.50 -27.85 -17.15
CA VAL A 401 -20.64 -29.09 -16.38
C VAL A 401 -21.69 -28.95 -15.27
N ILE A 402 -21.65 -27.83 -14.50
CA ILE A 402 -22.66 -27.57 -13.48
C ILE A 402 -24.05 -27.47 -14.07
N SER A 403 -24.22 -26.80 -15.21
CA SER A 403 -25.50 -26.67 -15.89
C SER A 403 -26.05 -28.04 -16.33
N ILE A 404 -25.19 -28.92 -16.86
CA ILE A 404 -25.58 -30.29 -17.26
C ILE A 404 -25.96 -31.11 -16.02
N MET A 405 -25.21 -31.00 -14.93
CA MET A 405 -25.52 -31.67 -13.67
C MET A 405 -26.86 -31.19 -13.09
N CYS A 406 -27.08 -29.88 -13.01
CA CYS A 406 -28.35 -29.31 -12.56
C CYS A 406 -29.52 -29.74 -13.46
N TYR A 407 -29.34 -29.73 -14.78
CA TYR A 407 -30.34 -30.22 -15.72
C TYR A 407 -30.65 -31.70 -15.49
N GLY A 408 -29.61 -32.53 -15.28
CA GLY A 408 -29.77 -33.96 -14.98
C GLY A 408 -30.54 -34.20 -13.67
N ILE A 409 -30.23 -33.43 -12.62
CA ILE A 409 -30.96 -33.52 -11.33
C ILE A 409 -32.42 -33.08 -11.49
N CYS A 410 -32.68 -31.95 -12.16
CA CYS A 410 -34.05 -31.45 -12.39
C CYS A 410 -34.88 -32.36 -13.28
N THR A 411 -34.26 -33.16 -14.18
CA THR A 411 -34.97 -34.10 -15.03
C THR A 411 -35.12 -35.48 -14.37
N ALA A 412 -34.24 -35.87 -13.46
CA ALA A 412 -34.33 -37.12 -12.70
C ALA A 412 -35.55 -37.15 -11.76
N ASP A 413 -35.92 -36.01 -11.18
CA ASP A 413 -37.08 -35.85 -10.29
C ASP A 413 -38.44 -36.04 -11.02
N SER A 414 -38.45 -36.12 -12.36
CA SER A 414 -39.66 -36.30 -13.13
C SER A 414 -39.90 -37.76 -13.55
N ASP A 415 -38.93 -38.67 -13.40
CA ASP A 415 -39.04 -40.05 -13.89
C ASP A 415 -39.19 -41.12 -12.80
N ASP A 416 -39.02 -40.75 -11.51
CA ASP A 416 -39.00 -41.69 -10.39
C ASP A 416 -40.40 -41.99 -9.80
N GLY A 417 -41.47 -41.54 -10.48
CA GLY A 417 -42.86 -41.77 -10.02
C GLY A 417 -43.49 -43.06 -10.53
N SER A 418 -42.90 -43.81 -11.47
CA SER A 418 -43.55 -44.94 -12.10
C SER A 418 -42.94 -46.34 -11.84
N GLU A 419 -41.68 -46.41 -11.41
CA GLU A 419 -41.04 -47.72 -11.15
C GLU A 419 -41.14 -48.20 -9.70
N GLU A 420 -41.21 -47.31 -8.69
CA GLU A 420 -41.41 -47.73 -7.30
C GLU A 420 -42.83 -48.27 -7.02
N ALA A 421 -43.83 -47.92 -7.82
CA ALA A 421 -45.19 -48.44 -7.67
C ALA A 421 -45.34 -49.87 -8.16
N GLU A 422 -44.49 -50.42 -9.04
CA GLU A 422 -44.50 -51.81 -9.48
C GLU A 422 -43.67 -52.73 -8.60
N LEU A 423 -42.56 -52.22 -7.96
CA LEU A 423 -41.76 -53.03 -7.02
C LEU A 423 -42.51 -53.33 -5.72
N PHE A 424 -43.31 -52.41 -5.19
CA PHE A 424 -44.13 -52.65 -3.99
C PHE A 424 -45.31 -53.61 -4.26
N LYS A 425 -45.71 -53.90 -5.53
CA LYS A 425 -46.74 -54.86 -5.89
C LYS A 425 -46.23 -56.29 -6.03
N ILE A 426 -44.93 -56.47 -6.21
CA ILE A 426 -44.27 -57.78 -6.32
C ILE A 426 -43.87 -58.34 -4.96
N GLU A 427 -43.47 -57.47 -4.02
CA GLU A 427 -43.07 -57.83 -2.65
C GLU A 427 -44.28 -58.17 -1.74
N GLY A 428 -45.51 -57.76 -2.08
CA GLY A 428 -46.71 -58.05 -1.30
C GLY A 428 -47.33 -59.37 -1.60
N ARG A 429 -46.76 -60.24 -2.45
CA ARG A 429 -47.37 -61.52 -2.87
C ARG A 429 -46.67 -62.77 -2.33
N ASP A 430 -45.54 -62.67 -1.70
CA ASP A 430 -44.74 -63.81 -1.20
C ASP A 430 -44.60 -63.89 0.33
N GLN A 431 -45.45 -63.17 1.10
CA GLN A 431 -45.47 -63.26 2.57
C GLN A 431 -46.83 -63.71 3.10
N GLU A 432 -47.36 -64.75 2.50
CA GLU A 432 -48.45 -65.53 3.09
C GLU A 432 -48.09 -67.01 2.96
N LEU A 433 -47.28 -67.53 3.87
CA LEU A 433 -47.07 -68.89 4.29
C LEU A 433 -45.74 -69.06 5.00
N THR A 434 -45.75 -68.91 6.29
CA THR A 434 -45.22 -69.89 7.30
C THR A 434 -45.22 -69.23 8.66
N ASP A 435 -46.19 -69.64 9.40
CA ASP A 435 -46.34 -69.57 10.84
C ASP A 435 -45.43 -70.63 11.52
N GLU A 436 -45.12 -70.42 12.74
CA GLU A 436 -44.60 -71.30 13.79
C GLU A 436 -43.16 -70.98 14.33
N GLY A 437 -43.17 -70.40 15.50
CA GLY A 437 -42.61 -71.07 16.64
C GLY A 437 -41.34 -70.44 17.28
N SER A 438 -41.59 -70.05 18.52
CA SER A 438 -40.75 -70.01 19.77
C SER A 438 -40.04 -68.67 20.07
N GLU A 439 -40.57 -67.94 21.07
CA GLU A 439 -40.28 -67.92 22.51
C GLU A 439 -38.77 -67.93 22.81
N ASP A 440 -38.28 -66.83 23.39
CA ASP A 440 -37.86 -66.62 24.75
C ASP A 440 -36.92 -65.37 24.89
N GLU A 441 -37.40 -64.49 25.72
CA GLU A 441 -36.93 -63.98 27.00
C GLU A 441 -35.80 -62.94 27.03
N LEU A 442 -36.20 -61.78 27.61
CA LEU A 442 -35.64 -61.06 28.77
C LEU A 442 -34.28 -60.32 28.52
N GLU A 443 -34.04 -59.14 28.92
CA GLU A 443 -34.30 -58.19 30.00
C GLU A 443 -33.50 -56.94 29.63
N ASP A 444 -34.01 -55.78 29.73
CA ASP A 444 -34.11 -54.83 30.86
C ASP A 444 -33.02 -53.73 30.87
N GLY A 445 -33.48 -52.55 31.11
CA GLY A 445 -32.73 -51.42 31.69
C GLY A 445 -32.60 -50.17 30.84
N ASN A 446 -33.62 -49.31 30.81
CA ASN A 446 -33.88 -48.14 31.67
C ASN A 446 -32.66 -47.26 31.83
N ASP A 447 -32.60 -46.01 31.67
CA ASP A 447 -33.40 -44.84 32.03
C ASP A 447 -32.80 -43.59 31.36
N GLU A 448 -33.59 -42.71 30.79
CA GLU A 448 -34.02 -41.39 31.31
C GLU A 448 -32.86 -40.47 31.65
N GLN A 449 -32.72 -39.24 31.25
CA GLN A 449 -33.58 -38.07 31.24
C GLN A 449 -32.75 -36.84 30.76
N GLN A 450 -33.34 -36.03 29.96
CA GLN A 450 -33.18 -34.58 30.03
C GLN A 450 -33.91 -34.07 31.27
N PRO A 451 -33.65 -32.86 31.85
CA PRO A 451 -33.89 -31.58 31.20
C PRO A 451 -33.06 -30.36 31.67
N GLU A 452 -33.16 -29.33 30.87
CA GLU A 452 -33.40 -27.87 31.09
C GLU A 452 -32.81 -27.10 32.27
N SER A 453 -32.35 -25.89 31.86
CA SER A 453 -32.67 -24.51 32.34
C SER A 453 -32.00 -23.95 33.59
N GLY A 454 -31.76 -22.60 33.46
CA GLY A 454 -31.72 -21.64 34.57
C GLY A 454 -30.37 -20.90 34.67
N ALA A 455 -30.23 -19.76 34.18
CA ALA A 455 -30.55 -18.40 34.63
C ALA A 455 -29.98 -18.04 36.01
N GLU A 456 -29.43 -16.82 36.00
CA GLU A 456 -29.32 -15.80 37.06
C GLU A 456 -27.97 -15.68 37.83
N HIS A 457 -27.41 -14.52 37.60
CA HIS A 457 -27.21 -13.34 38.48
C HIS A 457 -26.32 -13.47 39.70
N SER A 458 -25.33 -12.62 39.82
CA SER A 458 -25.11 -11.53 40.81
C SER A 458 -23.63 -11.18 40.88
N ASP A 459 -23.27 -9.95 40.60
CA ASP A 459 -22.97 -8.80 41.47
C ASP A 459 -22.05 -9.05 42.65
N GLU A 460 -21.17 -8.11 42.79
CA GLU A 460 -20.46 -7.47 43.91
C GLU A 460 -18.95 -7.52 43.76
N GLU A 461 -18.32 -6.39 43.53
CA GLU A 461 -17.94 -5.24 44.38
C GLU A 461 -16.70 -5.49 45.25
N HIS A 462 -15.85 -4.43 45.24
CA HIS A 462 -14.82 -4.04 46.25
C HIS A 462 -13.52 -4.80 46.28
N GLU A 463 -12.36 -4.19 46.29
CA GLU A 463 -11.82 -3.08 47.10
C GLU A 463 -10.46 -2.61 46.56
N GLU A 464 -10.30 -1.35 46.46
CA GLU A 464 -9.29 -0.38 46.80
C GLU A 464 -8.22 -0.86 47.85
N LYS A 465 -6.94 -0.54 47.56
CA LYS A 465 -5.89 -0.10 48.52
C LYS A 465 -4.65 0.35 47.77
N THR A 466 -4.49 1.63 47.61
CA THR A 466 -3.67 2.64 48.33
C THR A 466 -2.28 2.22 48.76
N SER A 467 -1.38 3.07 48.28
CA SER A 467 -0.17 3.66 48.90
C SER A 467 1.05 2.81 49.14
N THR A 468 2.19 3.26 48.71
CA THR A 468 3.10 4.06 49.56
C THR A 468 4.27 4.65 48.77
N GLU A 469 4.44 5.95 48.97
CA GLU A 469 5.68 6.68 48.75
C GLU A 469 6.90 6.00 49.39
N LYS A 470 8.05 6.10 48.74
CA LYS A 470 9.32 6.33 49.43
C LYS A 470 10.28 7.16 48.58
N LYS A 471 10.43 8.37 49.02
CA LYS A 471 11.52 9.30 48.85
C LYS A 471 12.76 8.77 49.60
N ILE A 472 13.95 9.14 49.18
CA ILE A 472 15.25 9.36 49.80
C ILE A 472 16.33 8.87 48.80
N ASP A 473 17.32 9.55 48.40
CA ASP A 473 18.07 10.79 48.52
C ASP A 473 18.63 11.22 47.16
#